data_0bd8e526626b1ed07e43dd2250a6f249
#
_entry.id   0bd8e526626b1ed07e43dd2250a6f249
#
_cell.length_a   1.000
_cell.length_b   1.000
_cell.length_c   1.000
_cell.angle_alpha   90.00
_cell.angle_beta   90.00
_cell.angle_gamma   90.00
#
_symmetry.space_group_name_H-M   'P 1'
#
loop_
_entity.id
_entity.type
_entity.pdbx_description
1 polymer ?
#
loop_
_entity_poly.entity_id
_entity_poly.type
_entity_poly.pdbx_seq_one_letter_code
_entity_poly.pdbx_strand_id
1 'polypeptide(L)'
;MFSVFHKILIFFGILFCLFINSSKVWSNSNVGLVEIKLLDNLDDKRGFCIDIKGHKFKAKIKRGIQVHTCYSYQGKISVDQGLDAKKLRQRQIFFPNFGVCLQTASHKNLISLNLIKCRNFQEFIFNEDNTIRLKSNKTLCLTVSKEFQEKVVDPPYI
;
A
#
# COMPACT_ATOMS: atom_id res chain seq x y z
N MET A 1 32.65 4.88 -57.82
CA MET A 1 32.11 5.97 -57.01
C MET A 1 30.78 5.63 -56.27
N PHE A 2 30.19 4.49 -56.48
CA PHE A 2 28.91 4.06 -55.84
C PHE A 2 29.07 3.32 -54.49
N SER A 3 30.30 2.88 -54.13
CA SER A 3 30.54 2.00 -52.95
C SER A 3 30.53 2.77 -51.62
N VAL A 4 30.89 4.03 -51.59
CA VAL A 4 31.03 4.84 -50.38
C VAL A 4 29.67 5.28 -49.85
N PHE A 5 28.74 5.64 -50.75
CA PHE A 5 27.40 6.08 -50.37
C PHE A 5 26.56 4.97 -49.72
N HIS A 6 26.75 3.75 -50.17
CA HIS A 6 26.00 2.61 -49.62
C HIS A 6 26.42 2.28 -48.19
N LYS A 7 27.70 2.41 -47.88
CA LYS A 7 28.22 2.15 -46.50
C LYS A 7 27.80 3.25 -45.52
N ILE A 8 27.66 4.50 -45.97
CA ILE A 8 27.24 5.62 -45.13
C ILE A 8 25.73 5.46 -44.78
N LEU A 9 24.91 5.04 -45.72
CA LEU A 9 23.46 4.82 -45.48
C LEU A 9 23.20 3.66 -44.48
N ILE A 10 23.99 2.60 -44.55
CA ILE A 10 23.86 1.46 -43.61
C ILE A 10 24.30 1.91 -42.22
N PHE A 11 25.36 2.71 -42.10
CA PHE A 11 25.85 3.20 -40.80
C PHE A 11 24.86 4.16 -40.14
N PHE A 12 24.19 5.03 -40.90
CA PHE A 12 23.15 5.90 -40.38
C PHE A 12 21.89 5.14 -39.97
N GLY A 13 21.51 4.08 -40.71
CA GLY A 13 20.37 3.22 -40.37
C GLY A 13 20.59 2.45 -39.09
N ILE A 14 21.80 1.94 -38.82
CA ILE A 14 22.15 1.22 -37.60
C ILE A 14 22.21 2.17 -36.40
N LEU A 15 22.74 3.38 -36.58
CA LEU A 15 22.79 4.37 -35.52
C LEU A 15 21.42 4.88 -35.12
N PHE A 16 20.47 5.01 -36.10
CA PHE A 16 19.09 5.41 -35.82
C PHE A 16 18.30 4.32 -35.05
N CYS A 17 18.57 3.03 -35.31
CA CYS A 17 17.96 1.93 -34.57
C CYS A 17 18.40 1.85 -33.10
N LEU A 18 19.59 2.38 -32.75
CA LEU A 18 20.08 2.36 -31.37
C LEU A 18 19.42 3.44 -30.48
N PHE A 19 18.80 4.46 -31.07
CA PHE A 19 18.10 5.50 -30.32
C PHE A 19 16.62 5.20 -30.02
N ILE A 20 16.03 4.15 -30.62
CA ILE A 20 14.61 3.84 -30.44
C ILE A 20 14.35 2.92 -29.22
N ASN A 21 15.39 2.40 -28.56
CA ASN A 21 15.24 1.41 -27.47
C ASN A 21 15.24 2.01 -26.05
N SER A 22 14.99 3.31 -25.90
CA SER A 22 14.79 3.92 -24.57
C SER A 22 13.34 4.31 -24.31
N SER A 23 12.37 3.58 -24.86
CA SER A 23 11.05 3.58 -24.25
C SER A 23 11.19 2.86 -22.91
N LYS A 24 11.30 3.64 -21.83
CA LYS A 24 10.95 3.16 -20.50
C LYS A 24 9.51 2.67 -20.63
N VAL A 25 9.36 1.36 -20.89
CA VAL A 25 8.11 0.69 -20.66
C VAL A 25 7.87 0.87 -19.15
N TRP A 26 7.10 1.88 -18.83
CA TRP A 26 6.38 1.90 -17.57
C TRP A 26 5.45 0.70 -17.65
N SER A 27 5.98 -0.45 -17.22
CA SER A 27 5.16 -1.59 -16.87
C SER A 27 4.23 -1.04 -15.80
N ASN A 28 3.04 -0.63 -16.24
CA ASN A 28 1.91 -0.46 -15.37
C ASN A 28 1.63 -1.88 -14.87
N SER A 29 2.43 -2.31 -13.89
CA SER A 29 2.13 -3.50 -13.15
C SER A 29 0.77 -3.18 -12.53
N ASN A 30 -0.30 -3.75 -13.11
CA ASN A 30 -1.56 -3.94 -12.44
C ASN A 30 -1.28 -4.85 -11.24
N VAL A 31 -0.60 -4.28 -10.26
CA VAL A 31 -0.54 -4.83 -8.93
C VAL A 31 -1.98 -4.79 -8.47
N GLY A 32 -2.62 -5.96 -8.42
CA GLY A 32 -3.97 -6.05 -7.96
C GLY A 32 -4.02 -5.43 -6.57
N LEU A 33 -4.68 -4.28 -6.45
CA LEU A 33 -4.94 -3.69 -5.15
C LEU A 33 -6.05 -4.48 -4.46
N VAL A 34 -5.89 -4.69 -3.17
CA VAL A 34 -6.88 -5.31 -2.29
C VAL A 34 -7.05 -4.46 -1.03
N GLU A 35 -8.17 -4.62 -0.35
CA GLU A 35 -8.43 -3.99 0.94
C GLU A 35 -8.46 -5.06 2.04
N ILE A 36 -8.05 -4.70 3.26
CA ILE A 36 -8.34 -5.47 4.46
C ILE A 36 -9.57 -4.85 5.11
N LYS A 37 -10.68 -5.55 5.01
CA LYS A 37 -11.97 -5.14 5.54
C LYS A 37 -12.25 -5.83 6.88
N LEU A 38 -12.86 -5.11 7.83
CA LEU A 38 -13.41 -5.73 9.05
C LEU A 38 -14.48 -6.74 8.67
N LEU A 39 -14.52 -7.88 9.38
CA LEU A 39 -15.54 -8.90 9.19
C LEU A 39 -16.92 -8.36 9.58
N ASP A 40 -16.98 -7.64 10.70
CA ASP A 40 -18.19 -6.95 11.16
C ASP A 40 -18.29 -5.56 10.50
N ASN A 41 -19.41 -5.30 9.87
CA ASN A 41 -19.65 -3.99 9.23
C ASN A 41 -19.96 -2.88 10.25
N LEU A 42 -20.11 -3.23 11.54
CA LEU A 42 -20.52 -2.29 12.61
C LEU A 42 -21.80 -1.56 12.20
N ASP A 43 -21.78 -0.24 12.21
CA ASP A 43 -22.91 0.65 11.92
C ASP A 43 -22.99 1.13 10.47
N ASP A 44 -22.03 0.72 9.61
CA ASP A 44 -21.97 1.14 8.19
C ASP A 44 -22.03 -0.05 7.23
N LYS A 45 -23.09 -0.15 6.41
CA LYS A 45 -23.28 -1.23 5.41
C LYS A 45 -22.11 -1.34 4.41
N ARG A 46 -21.37 -0.28 4.20
CA ARG A 46 -20.16 -0.28 3.34
C ARG A 46 -19.00 -1.05 4.00
N GLY A 47 -19.04 -1.15 5.33
CA GLY A 47 -18.00 -1.73 6.16
C GLY A 47 -16.77 -0.83 6.28
N PHE A 48 -15.80 -1.28 7.06
CA PHE A 48 -14.62 -0.52 7.41
C PHE A 48 -13.35 -1.23 6.93
N CYS A 49 -12.44 -0.47 6.34
CA CYS A 49 -11.16 -0.93 5.82
C CYS A 49 -9.99 -0.24 6.51
N ILE A 50 -8.84 -0.92 6.57
CA ILE A 50 -7.59 -0.30 7.02
C ILE A 50 -7.24 0.84 6.07
N ASP A 51 -6.88 2.00 6.63
CA ASP A 51 -6.71 3.25 5.92
C ASP A 51 -5.52 4.05 6.48
N ILE A 52 -4.78 4.78 5.64
CA ILE A 52 -3.80 5.76 6.08
C ILE A 52 -4.52 7.08 6.36
N LYS A 53 -4.37 7.63 7.58
CA LYS A 53 -5.09 8.86 8.00
C LYS A 53 -4.94 10.01 7.02
N GLY A 54 -6.08 10.47 6.49
CA GLY A 54 -6.16 11.56 5.53
C GLY A 54 -7.22 11.30 4.47
N HIS A 55 -6.96 11.71 3.24
CA HIS A 55 -7.90 11.51 2.14
C HIS A 55 -7.15 11.18 0.86
N LYS A 56 -7.27 9.96 0.38
CA LYS A 56 -6.68 9.48 -0.89
C LYS A 56 -5.19 9.84 -0.98
N PHE A 57 -4.75 10.49 -2.05
CA PHE A 57 -3.35 10.92 -2.24
C PHE A 57 -2.87 11.97 -1.22
N LYS A 58 -3.79 12.64 -0.51
CA LYS A 58 -3.47 13.60 0.54
C LYS A 58 -3.27 12.95 1.91
N ALA A 59 -3.44 11.64 2.03
CA ALA A 59 -3.18 10.90 3.25
C ALA A 59 -1.72 11.08 3.69
N LYS A 60 -1.50 11.17 5.01
CA LYS A 60 -0.19 11.51 5.58
C LYS A 60 0.32 10.36 6.44
N ILE A 61 1.39 9.69 5.99
CA ILE A 61 2.02 8.58 6.70
C ILE A 61 2.29 8.91 8.18
N LYS A 62 2.75 10.13 8.48
CA LYS A 62 3.04 10.58 9.85
C LYS A 62 1.82 10.61 10.78
N ARG A 63 0.62 10.68 10.24
CA ARG A 63 -0.63 10.62 11.03
C ARG A 63 -1.02 9.21 11.44
N GLY A 64 -0.31 8.20 10.89
CA GLY A 64 -0.54 6.79 11.19
C GLY A 64 -1.71 6.20 10.43
N ILE A 65 -2.22 5.10 10.97
CA ILE A 65 -3.27 4.28 10.40
C ILE A 65 -4.59 4.46 11.16
N GLN A 66 -5.68 4.23 10.49
CA GLN A 66 -7.03 4.22 11.04
C GLN A 66 -7.86 3.11 10.40
N VAL A 67 -9.09 2.97 10.84
CA VAL A 67 -10.14 2.22 10.16
C VAL A 67 -11.16 3.24 9.66
N HIS A 68 -11.46 3.19 8.36
CA HIS A 68 -12.40 4.11 7.70
C HIS A 68 -13.33 3.34 6.76
N THR A 69 -14.46 3.89 6.42
CA THR A 69 -15.40 3.29 5.47
C THR A 69 -14.68 2.85 4.19
N CYS A 70 -14.90 1.62 3.73
CA CYS A 70 -14.27 1.09 2.53
C CYS A 70 -14.67 1.88 1.30
N TYR A 71 -13.70 2.28 0.47
CA TYR A 71 -13.98 2.97 -0.79
C TYR A 71 -14.43 2.04 -1.91
N SER A 72 -14.17 0.73 -1.79
CA SER A 72 -14.56 -0.28 -2.80
C SER A 72 -16.06 -0.31 -3.07
N TYR A 73 -16.90 0.18 -2.16
CA TYR A 73 -18.34 0.34 -2.42
C TYR A 73 -18.65 1.28 -3.60
N GLN A 74 -17.69 2.13 -3.99
CA GLN A 74 -17.78 3.00 -5.17
C GLN A 74 -17.23 2.32 -6.44
N GLY A 75 -16.94 1.01 -6.37
CA GLY A 75 -16.38 0.23 -7.48
C GLY A 75 -14.87 0.38 -7.69
N LYS A 76 -14.18 1.15 -6.83
CA LYS A 76 -12.72 1.37 -6.95
C LYS A 76 -12.05 1.49 -5.59
N ILE A 77 -10.98 0.73 -5.39
CA ILE A 77 -10.13 0.83 -4.20
C ILE A 77 -9.37 2.17 -4.20
N SER A 78 -9.43 2.90 -3.09
CA SER A 78 -8.69 4.12 -2.91
C SER A 78 -7.22 3.86 -2.60
N VAL A 79 -6.34 4.79 -2.97
CA VAL A 79 -4.89 4.64 -2.81
C VAL A 79 -4.42 4.56 -1.36
N ASP A 80 -5.16 5.17 -0.43
CA ASP A 80 -4.89 5.17 1.00
C ASP A 80 -5.39 3.90 1.72
N GLN A 81 -6.28 3.13 1.07
CA GLN A 81 -6.76 1.82 1.52
C GLN A 81 -6.16 0.66 0.72
N GLY A 82 -5.61 0.94 -0.46
CA GLY A 82 -5.13 -0.07 -1.39
C GLY A 82 -3.82 -0.72 -0.96
N LEU A 83 -3.85 -2.02 -0.76
CA LEU A 83 -2.72 -2.88 -0.43
C LEU A 83 -2.28 -3.69 -1.64
N ASP A 84 -0.98 -3.97 -1.73
CA ASP A 84 -0.42 -4.85 -2.76
C ASP A 84 -0.80 -6.31 -2.49
N ALA A 85 -1.62 -6.91 -3.37
CA ALA A 85 -2.08 -8.29 -3.23
C ALA A 85 -0.92 -9.31 -3.24
N LYS A 86 0.17 -9.06 -3.99
CA LYS A 86 1.33 -9.95 -4.04
C LYS A 86 2.10 -9.91 -2.72
N LYS A 87 2.30 -8.71 -2.17
CA LYS A 87 2.94 -8.53 -0.86
C LYS A 87 2.11 -9.12 0.27
N LEU A 88 0.78 -8.99 0.19
CA LEU A 88 -0.12 -9.57 1.16
C LEU A 88 0.00 -11.11 1.19
N ARG A 89 0.08 -11.78 0.03
CA ARG A 89 0.38 -13.23 -0.06
C ARG A 89 1.75 -13.59 0.52
N GLN A 90 2.70 -12.65 0.53
CA GLN A 90 3.99 -12.78 1.20
C GLN A 90 3.94 -12.38 2.68
N ARG A 91 2.74 -12.26 3.26
CA ARG A 91 2.51 -11.91 4.67
C ARG A 91 2.92 -10.47 5.04
N GLN A 92 3.02 -9.58 4.07
CA GLN A 92 3.37 -8.18 4.26
C GLN A 92 2.17 -7.29 3.96
N ILE A 93 1.85 -6.38 4.87
CA ILE A 93 0.84 -5.35 4.64
C ILE A 93 1.55 -4.12 4.10
N PHE A 94 1.50 -3.93 2.78
CA PHE A 94 2.22 -2.91 2.03
C PHE A 94 1.27 -2.00 1.28
N PHE A 95 1.43 -0.68 1.45
CA PHE A 95 0.70 0.37 0.74
C PHE A 95 1.55 0.88 -0.43
N PRO A 96 1.35 0.41 -1.66
CA PRO A 96 2.26 0.67 -2.79
C PRO A 96 2.29 2.14 -3.19
N ASN A 97 1.16 2.86 -3.08
CA ASN A 97 1.10 4.28 -3.43
C ASN A 97 1.89 5.19 -2.48
N PHE A 98 2.20 4.72 -1.27
CA PHE A 98 2.96 5.45 -0.26
C PHE A 98 4.34 4.86 -0.01
N GLY A 99 4.65 3.69 -0.56
CA GLY A 99 5.92 2.99 -0.40
C GLY A 99 6.20 2.57 1.06
N VAL A 100 5.16 2.26 1.84
CA VAL A 100 5.27 1.94 3.27
C VAL A 100 4.63 0.61 3.63
N CYS A 101 5.21 -0.03 4.64
CA CYS A 101 4.70 -1.25 5.26
C CYS A 101 4.12 -0.98 6.64
N LEU A 102 3.09 -1.75 7.01
CA LEU A 102 2.60 -1.80 8.36
C LEU A 102 3.56 -2.57 9.26
N GLN A 103 3.84 -2.02 10.43
CA GLN A 103 4.68 -2.64 11.45
C GLN A 103 4.16 -2.30 12.84
N THR A 104 4.39 -3.21 13.81
CA THR A 104 4.14 -2.90 15.20
C THR A 104 5.25 -2.03 15.78
N ALA A 105 4.87 -1.10 16.64
CA ALA A 105 5.77 -0.38 17.52
C ALA A 105 5.37 -0.65 18.97
N SER A 106 6.33 -1.01 19.78
CA SER A 106 6.13 -1.15 21.22
C SER A 106 6.41 0.19 21.91
N HIS A 107 5.44 0.68 22.66
CA HIS A 107 5.62 1.86 23.50
C HIS A 107 5.06 1.59 24.88
N LYS A 108 5.93 1.48 25.89
CA LYS A 108 5.58 1.06 27.26
C LYS A 108 4.82 -0.29 27.21
N ASN A 109 3.58 -0.33 27.66
CA ASN A 109 2.75 -1.53 27.71
C ASN A 109 1.76 -1.62 26.54
N LEU A 110 1.87 -0.75 25.54
CA LEU A 110 0.99 -0.71 24.37
C LEU A 110 1.75 -1.12 23.11
N ILE A 111 1.11 -1.94 22.29
CA ILE A 111 1.58 -2.27 20.95
C ILE A 111 0.69 -1.51 19.97
N SER A 112 1.29 -0.54 19.29
CA SER A 112 0.62 0.25 18.26
C SER A 112 1.08 -0.17 16.87
N LEU A 113 0.40 0.34 15.84
CA LEU A 113 0.76 0.14 14.45
C LEU A 113 1.36 1.40 13.86
N ASN A 114 2.49 1.24 13.18
CA ASN A 114 3.19 2.30 12.49
C ASN A 114 3.37 2.00 11.01
N LEU A 115 3.52 3.05 10.22
CA LEU A 115 3.85 2.98 8.81
C LEU A 115 5.32 3.35 8.61
N ILE A 116 6.12 2.43 8.10
CA ILE A 116 7.56 2.63 7.87
C ILE A 116 7.96 2.24 6.46
N LYS A 117 9.15 2.67 6.02
CA LYS A 117 9.76 2.14 4.80
C LYS A 117 10.01 0.64 4.94
N CYS A 118 9.65 -0.15 3.92
CA CYS A 118 9.69 -1.62 3.94
C CYS A 118 11.12 -2.19 3.87
N ARG A 119 12.01 -1.86 4.81
CA ARG A 119 13.37 -2.40 4.86
C ARG A 119 13.45 -3.70 5.69
N ASN A 120 12.87 -3.67 6.88
CA ASN A 120 12.77 -4.82 7.79
C ASN A 120 11.28 -5.05 8.05
N PHE A 121 10.62 -5.76 7.16
CA PHE A 121 9.18 -5.93 7.22
C PHE A 121 8.77 -6.95 8.28
N GLN A 122 7.69 -6.64 8.95
CA GLN A 122 7.02 -7.56 9.83
C GLN A 122 6.07 -8.46 9.04
N GLU A 123 6.07 -9.75 9.38
CA GLU A 123 5.16 -10.70 8.77
C GLU A 123 3.88 -10.86 9.62
N PHE A 124 2.75 -10.93 8.91
CA PHE A 124 1.44 -11.19 9.47
C PHE A 124 0.91 -12.54 8.99
N ILE A 125 0.20 -13.26 9.85
CA ILE A 125 -0.47 -14.50 9.52
C ILE A 125 -1.96 -14.20 9.34
N PHE A 126 -2.48 -14.52 8.16
CA PHE A 126 -3.90 -14.46 7.85
C PHE A 126 -4.47 -15.86 8.08
N ASN A 127 -5.30 -16.01 9.11
CA ASN A 127 -5.85 -17.30 9.52
C ASN A 127 -7.23 -17.53 8.88
N GLU A 128 -7.63 -18.79 8.82
CA GLU A 128 -8.95 -19.22 8.31
C GLU A 128 -10.12 -18.72 9.16
N ASP A 129 -9.86 -18.42 10.45
CA ASP A 129 -10.82 -17.79 11.38
C ASP A 129 -10.98 -16.27 11.15
N ASN A 130 -10.44 -15.74 10.04
CA ASN A 130 -10.43 -14.32 9.68
C ASN A 130 -9.63 -13.42 10.64
N THR A 131 -8.82 -13.97 11.52
CA THR A 131 -7.90 -13.18 12.35
C THR A 131 -6.59 -12.91 11.62
N ILE A 132 -6.01 -11.72 11.86
CA ILE A 132 -4.67 -11.35 11.39
C ILE A 132 -3.77 -11.26 12.62
N ARG A 133 -2.73 -12.10 12.67
CA ARG A 133 -1.83 -12.20 13.83
C ARG A 133 -0.40 -11.87 13.43
N LEU A 134 0.41 -11.46 14.40
CA LEU A 134 1.85 -11.32 14.18
C LEU A 134 2.49 -12.70 14.07
N LYS A 135 3.36 -12.90 13.07
CA LYS A 135 4.13 -14.15 12.95
C LYS A 135 5.10 -14.33 14.10
N SER A 136 5.73 -13.25 14.56
CA SER A 136 6.68 -13.26 15.68
C SER A 136 6.02 -13.49 17.03
N ASN A 137 4.73 -13.17 17.18
CA ASN A 137 3.96 -13.39 18.39
C ASN A 137 2.48 -13.67 18.04
N LYS A 138 2.12 -14.93 17.96
CA LYS A 138 0.79 -15.38 17.56
C LYS A 138 -0.32 -15.06 18.58
N THR A 139 0.01 -14.62 19.79
CA THR A 139 -0.98 -14.16 20.77
C THR A 139 -1.52 -12.77 20.45
N LEU A 140 -0.77 -11.98 19.64
CA LEU A 140 -1.17 -10.65 19.23
C LEU A 140 -2.00 -10.69 17.95
N CYS A 141 -3.18 -10.11 18.03
CA CYS A 141 -4.15 -10.02 16.94
C CYS A 141 -4.31 -8.54 16.53
N LEU A 142 -4.42 -8.31 15.22
CA LEU A 142 -4.80 -7.00 14.71
C LEU A 142 -6.26 -6.74 15.08
N THR A 143 -6.50 -5.64 15.77
CA THR A 143 -7.85 -5.29 16.24
C THR A 143 -8.09 -3.79 16.15
N VAL A 144 -9.36 -3.39 16.11
CA VAL A 144 -9.76 -1.99 16.19
C VAL A 144 -10.04 -1.65 17.64
N SER A 145 -9.38 -0.61 18.15
CA SER A 145 -9.58 -0.13 19.52
C SER A 145 -10.62 0.99 19.55
N LYS A 146 -11.59 0.87 20.44
CA LYS A 146 -12.55 1.94 20.72
C LYS A 146 -11.90 3.14 21.44
N GLU A 147 -10.84 2.92 22.21
CA GLU A 147 -10.19 3.98 23.00
C GLU A 147 -9.50 5.06 22.15
N PHE A 148 -9.16 4.76 20.90
CA PHE A 148 -8.54 5.74 20.00
C PHE A 148 -9.55 6.70 19.37
N GLN A 149 -10.85 6.44 19.43
CA GLN A 149 -11.87 7.36 18.92
C GLN A 149 -12.13 8.55 19.86
N GLU A 150 -11.90 8.40 21.18
CA GLU A 150 -12.17 9.45 22.16
C GLU A 150 -11.02 10.45 22.36
N LYS A 151 -9.79 10.16 21.93
CA LYS A 151 -8.62 11.02 22.15
C LYS A 151 -8.18 11.88 20.97
N VAL A 152 -8.84 11.80 19.83
CA VAL A 152 -8.65 12.74 18.72
C VAL A 152 -9.81 13.75 18.74
N VAL A 153 -9.90 14.51 19.80
CA VAL A 153 -10.52 15.82 19.74
C VAL A 153 -9.54 16.69 18.97
N ASP A 154 -9.82 16.90 17.69
CA ASP A 154 -9.11 17.91 16.92
C ASP A 154 -9.20 19.23 17.69
N PRO A 155 -8.07 19.94 17.92
CA PRO A 155 -8.15 21.27 18.48
C PRO A 155 -9.00 22.13 17.54
N PRO A 156 -9.82 23.05 18.08
CA PRO A 156 -10.64 23.91 17.24
C PRO A 156 -9.71 24.66 16.28
N TYR A 157 -10.06 24.63 15.01
CA TYR A 157 -9.43 25.50 14.04
C TYR A 157 -9.76 26.94 14.40
N ILE A 158 -8.74 27.69 14.84
CA ILE A 158 -8.75 29.15 14.91
C ILE A 158 -8.10 29.66 13.63
#